data_dc8010a49ceb6f0645fd643b847bd93f
#
_entry.id   dc8010a49ceb6f0645fd643b847bd93f
#
_cell.length_a   1.000
_cell.length_b   1.000
_cell.length_c   1.000
_cell.angle_alpha   90.00
_cell.angle_beta   90.00
_cell.angle_gamma   90.00
#
_symmetry.space_group_name_H-M   'P 1'
#
loop_
_entity.id
_entity.type
_entity.pdbx_description
1 polymer ?
#
loop_
_entity_poly.entity_id
_entity_poly.type
_entity_poly.pdbx_seq_one_letter_code
_entity_poly.pdbx_strand_id
1 'polypeptide(L)'
;GFTLNDLVSYARKHNEANGEDNQDGAGENYSQNNGVEGPTEDPCVEVVRLGQIKNLLASLLLSRGVPMLLGGDEFRRTQMGNNNAYCQDNAISWYDWLLAERNAGLVRFVRRLIAFRKAHAVLRAETFYTDADVAWFGVAGGPPDWHGADNRLGCLVRGSHATLCLLFNAAHESCRFVLPAPPAEPWRVAIDTSEAAPDDAPDLAGAPRIGDVHEIRLEARTTMVLVSSRDNESCGRAVTQRAEHG
;
A
#
# COMPACT_ATOMS: atom_id res chain seq x y z
N GLY A 1 14.78 4.95 12.82
CA GLY A 1 14.48 4.49 11.44
C GLY A 1 14.04 5.65 10.54
N PHE A 2 13.99 5.40 9.25
CA PHE A 2 13.45 6.36 8.29
C PHE A 2 11.94 6.52 8.41
N THR A 3 11.43 7.71 8.08
CA THR A 3 10.03 7.87 7.71
C THR A 3 9.75 7.17 6.38
N LEU A 4 8.49 6.93 6.05
CA LEU A 4 8.13 6.29 4.78
C LEU A 4 8.58 7.11 3.57
N ASN A 5 8.49 8.45 3.65
CA ASN A 5 9.01 9.32 2.60
C ASN A 5 10.53 9.20 2.46
N ASP A 6 11.26 9.14 3.57
CA ASP A 6 12.72 9.01 3.53
C ASP A 6 13.17 7.63 3.03
N LEU A 7 12.39 6.59 3.32
CA LEU A 7 12.63 5.22 2.83
C LEU A 7 12.68 5.14 1.29
N VAL A 8 11.96 6.01 0.59
CA VAL A 8 11.91 6.06 -0.88
C VAL A 8 12.70 7.21 -1.48
N SER A 9 13.34 8.05 -0.64
CA SER A 9 14.02 9.28 -1.08
C SER A 9 15.51 9.31 -0.76
N TYR A 10 15.99 8.44 0.13
CA TYR A 10 17.39 8.41 0.54
C TYR A 10 17.96 7.00 0.42
N ALA A 11 19.13 6.87 -0.17
CA ALA A 11 19.84 5.61 -0.27
C ALA A 11 20.76 5.36 0.95
N ARG A 12 21.04 6.39 1.75
CA ARG A 12 21.88 6.32 2.95
C ARG A 12 21.34 7.24 4.04
N LYS A 13 21.78 7.02 5.28
CA LYS A 13 21.43 7.88 6.40
C LYS A 13 22.15 9.23 6.32
N HIS A 14 21.49 10.26 6.84
CA HIS A 14 21.99 11.63 6.94
C HIS A 14 21.78 12.13 8.37
N ASN A 15 22.61 11.63 9.31
CA ASN A 15 22.52 11.96 10.73
C ASN A 15 23.53 13.02 11.15
N GLU A 16 24.15 13.76 10.21
CA GLU A 16 25.20 14.74 10.48
C GLU A 16 24.74 15.83 11.48
N ALA A 17 23.44 16.19 11.44
CA ALA A 17 22.85 17.16 12.37
C ALA A 17 22.83 16.68 13.83
N ASN A 18 23.04 15.39 14.09
CA ASN A 18 23.08 14.85 15.45
C ASN A 18 24.44 15.10 16.16
N GLY A 19 25.48 15.53 15.42
CA GLY A 19 26.80 15.85 16.00
C GLY A 19 27.67 14.62 16.32
N GLU A 20 27.32 13.46 15.77
CA GLU A 20 28.01 12.17 15.98
C GLU A 20 28.74 11.69 14.72
N ASP A 21 29.15 12.61 13.84
CA ASP A 21 29.82 12.34 12.57
C ASP A 21 29.13 11.27 11.72
N ASN A 22 27.78 11.25 11.75
CA ASN A 22 26.94 10.26 11.07
C ASN A 22 27.21 8.79 11.50
N GLN A 23 27.77 8.58 12.68
CA GLN A 23 28.08 7.23 13.22
C GLN A 23 26.89 6.62 13.98
N ASP A 24 25.99 7.46 14.50
CA ASP A 24 24.79 7.06 15.24
C ASP A 24 23.69 6.47 14.36
N GLY A 25 22.69 5.86 15.00
CA GLY A 25 21.58 5.20 14.33
C GLY A 25 21.95 3.89 13.64
N ALA A 26 21.01 3.30 12.93
CA ALA A 26 21.22 2.04 12.20
C ALA A 26 22.19 2.27 11.02
N GLY A 27 23.22 1.43 10.92
CA GLY A 27 24.15 1.44 9.79
C GLY A 27 23.60 0.67 8.58
N GLU A 28 22.76 -0.34 8.82
CA GLU A 28 22.09 -1.10 7.78
C GLU A 28 20.95 -0.27 7.17
N ASN A 29 20.89 -0.24 5.86
CA ASN A 29 19.91 0.56 5.14
C ASN A 29 19.24 -0.23 4.02
N TYR A 30 17.91 -0.30 4.05
CA TYR A 30 17.05 -0.97 3.07
C TYR A 30 16.23 0.02 2.25
N SER A 31 16.59 1.30 2.28
CA SER A 31 15.92 2.37 1.53
C SER A 31 16.50 2.52 0.12
N GLN A 32 15.78 3.22 -0.73
CA GLN A 32 16.20 3.52 -2.10
C GLN A 32 15.79 4.95 -2.47
N ASN A 33 16.72 5.75 -3.02
CA ASN A 33 16.45 7.14 -3.40
C ASN A 33 15.65 7.30 -4.70
N ASN A 34 15.43 6.22 -5.45
CA ASN A 34 14.72 6.20 -6.73
C ASN A 34 15.28 7.18 -7.78
N GLY A 35 16.61 7.37 -7.77
CA GLY A 35 17.33 8.14 -8.77
C GLY A 35 17.96 9.44 -8.28
N VAL A 36 17.44 10.04 -7.21
CA VAL A 36 17.96 11.28 -6.62
C VAL A 36 18.03 11.16 -5.11
N GLU A 37 19.16 11.49 -4.51
CA GLU A 37 19.31 11.51 -3.04
C GLU A 37 18.63 12.74 -2.46
N GLY A 38 17.65 12.51 -1.56
CA GLY A 38 16.89 13.58 -0.92
C GLY A 38 15.78 14.20 -1.79
N PRO A 39 15.36 15.44 -1.49
CA PRO A 39 14.26 16.12 -2.18
C PRO A 39 14.59 16.35 -3.66
N THR A 40 13.55 16.32 -4.51
CA THR A 40 13.69 16.59 -5.95
C THR A 40 12.41 17.23 -6.49
N GLU A 41 12.54 17.99 -7.57
CA GLU A 41 11.43 18.51 -8.35
C GLU A 41 11.22 17.72 -9.65
N ASP A 42 12.00 16.66 -9.89
CA ASP A 42 11.84 15.79 -11.05
C ASP A 42 10.53 15.00 -10.95
N PRO A 43 9.54 15.27 -11.81
CA PRO A 43 8.24 14.63 -11.74
C PRO A 43 8.31 13.11 -12.01
N CYS A 44 9.29 12.65 -12.78
CA CYS A 44 9.47 11.22 -13.04
C CYS A 44 9.90 10.48 -11.78
N VAL A 45 10.83 11.06 -11.02
CA VAL A 45 11.27 10.51 -9.72
C VAL A 45 10.14 10.55 -8.70
N GLU A 46 9.40 11.67 -8.63
CA GLU A 46 8.30 11.84 -7.68
C GLU A 46 7.13 10.89 -7.94
N VAL A 47 6.80 10.60 -9.19
CA VAL A 47 5.78 9.59 -9.55
C VAL A 47 6.20 8.21 -9.04
N VAL A 48 7.46 7.82 -9.23
CA VAL A 48 7.97 6.52 -8.73
C VAL A 48 7.93 6.46 -7.21
N ARG A 49 8.39 7.52 -6.52
CA ARG A 49 8.36 7.60 -5.05
C ARG A 49 6.94 7.48 -4.50
N LEU A 50 6.00 8.22 -5.08
CA LEU A 50 4.59 8.17 -4.67
C LEU A 50 4.00 6.76 -4.87
N GLY A 51 4.28 6.13 -6.02
CA GLY A 51 3.87 4.74 -6.28
C GLY A 51 4.42 3.77 -5.23
N GLN A 52 5.71 3.88 -4.88
CA GLN A 52 6.33 3.04 -3.87
C GLN A 52 5.76 3.30 -2.46
N ILE A 53 5.48 4.54 -2.09
CA ILE A 53 4.79 4.88 -0.84
C ILE A 53 3.41 4.19 -0.79
N LYS A 54 2.63 4.28 -1.88
CA LYS A 54 1.32 3.60 -1.97
C LYS A 54 1.44 2.08 -1.85
N ASN A 55 2.45 1.47 -2.49
CA ASN A 55 2.71 0.03 -2.41
C ASN A 55 3.01 -0.42 -0.98
N LEU A 56 3.87 0.31 -0.27
CA LEU A 56 4.25 0.02 1.12
C LEU A 56 3.05 0.18 2.07
N LEU A 57 2.27 1.25 1.90
CA LEU A 57 1.05 1.48 2.68
C LEU A 57 -0.03 0.41 2.41
N ALA A 58 -0.21 0.02 1.14
CA ALA A 58 -1.12 -1.05 0.77
C ALA A 58 -0.67 -2.38 1.39
N SER A 59 0.61 -2.74 1.28
CA SER A 59 1.16 -3.95 1.87
C SER A 59 0.98 -3.99 3.39
N LEU A 60 1.25 -2.87 4.09
CA LEU A 60 1.06 -2.75 5.52
C LEU A 60 -0.41 -2.94 5.93
N LEU A 61 -1.32 -2.19 5.30
CA LEU A 61 -2.72 -2.14 5.70
C LEU A 61 -3.53 -3.36 5.24
N LEU A 62 -3.05 -4.09 4.22
CA LEU A 62 -3.65 -5.34 3.75
C LEU A 62 -3.09 -6.57 4.45
N SER A 63 -1.97 -6.46 5.14
CA SER A 63 -1.40 -7.55 5.92
C SER A 63 -2.28 -7.91 7.11
N ARG A 64 -2.33 -9.20 7.47
CA ARG A 64 -2.98 -9.66 8.70
C ARG A 64 -2.16 -9.25 9.93
N GLY A 65 -2.82 -8.98 11.02
CA GLY A 65 -2.22 -8.50 12.27
C GLY A 65 -2.60 -7.05 12.56
N VAL A 66 -1.91 -6.41 13.48
CA VAL A 66 -2.14 -5.01 13.84
C VAL A 66 -1.17 -4.13 13.04
N PRO A 67 -1.66 -3.32 12.08
CA PRO A 67 -0.79 -2.43 11.34
C PRO A 67 -0.29 -1.31 12.25
N MET A 68 1.01 -1.01 12.18
CA MET A 68 1.64 0.09 12.90
C MET A 68 2.16 1.09 11.87
N LEU A 69 1.56 2.27 11.84
CA LEU A 69 1.92 3.37 10.96
C LEU A 69 2.62 4.45 11.76
N LEU A 70 3.77 4.91 11.31
CA LEU A 70 4.42 6.08 11.91
C LEU A 70 3.61 7.33 11.58
N GLY A 71 3.34 8.16 12.60
CA GLY A 71 2.60 9.41 12.40
C GLY A 71 3.31 10.32 11.40
N GLY A 72 2.56 10.76 10.38
CA GLY A 72 3.08 11.59 9.29
C GLY A 72 3.41 10.83 8.01
N ASP A 73 3.53 9.51 8.04
CA ASP A 73 3.76 8.71 6.83
C ASP A 73 2.59 8.87 5.83
N GLU A 74 1.37 9.08 6.33
CA GLU A 74 0.17 9.29 5.53
C GLU A 74 0.15 10.61 4.75
N PHE A 75 1.07 11.54 5.06
CA PHE A 75 1.22 12.80 4.32
C PHE A 75 2.67 13.13 3.95
N ARG A 76 3.55 12.10 3.89
CA ARG A 76 4.94 12.23 3.43
C ARG A 76 5.83 13.06 4.35
N ARG A 77 5.65 12.93 5.68
CA ARG A 77 6.60 13.51 6.64
C ARG A 77 8.01 13.03 6.35
N THR A 78 8.97 13.92 6.42
CA THR A 78 10.40 13.62 6.26
C THR A 78 11.17 13.97 7.53
N GLN A 79 12.23 13.25 7.81
CA GLN A 79 13.28 13.57 8.77
C GLN A 79 14.59 13.96 8.04
N MET A 80 14.46 14.30 6.73
CA MET A 80 15.58 14.71 5.87
C MET A 80 16.69 13.65 5.81
N GLY A 81 16.30 12.36 5.80
CA GLY A 81 17.23 11.23 5.78
C GLY A 81 17.90 10.93 7.13
N ASN A 82 17.51 11.62 8.20
CA ASN A 82 17.97 11.30 9.54
C ASN A 82 17.17 10.09 10.09
N ASN A 83 17.85 8.96 10.30
CA ASN A 83 17.22 7.75 10.81
C ASN A 83 17.28 7.61 12.34
N ASN A 84 17.79 8.63 13.05
CA ASN A 84 17.98 8.67 14.50
C ASN A 84 17.68 10.05 15.11
N ALA A 85 16.55 10.64 14.74
CA ALA A 85 16.18 12.02 15.05
C ALA A 85 15.78 12.28 16.51
N TYR A 86 16.06 11.39 17.46
CA TYR A 86 15.60 11.46 18.86
C TYR A 86 16.09 12.70 19.61
N CYS A 87 17.27 13.24 19.27
CA CYS A 87 17.87 14.41 19.90
C CYS A 87 17.52 15.73 19.19
N GLN A 88 16.71 15.69 18.13
CA GLN A 88 16.37 16.85 17.32
C GLN A 88 15.06 17.48 17.81
N ASP A 89 15.11 18.71 18.31
CA ASP A 89 13.94 19.54 18.62
C ASP A 89 13.84 20.69 17.63
N ASN A 90 13.66 20.35 16.36
CA ASN A 90 13.64 21.28 15.23
C ASN A 90 12.87 20.68 14.03
N ALA A 91 12.96 21.29 12.86
CA ALA A 91 12.27 20.89 11.65
C ALA A 91 12.55 19.44 11.19
N ILE A 92 13.64 18.81 11.66
CA ILE A 92 13.93 17.40 11.39
C ILE A 92 12.89 16.50 12.06
N SER A 93 12.48 16.83 13.30
CA SER A 93 11.52 16.03 14.07
C SER A 93 10.10 16.56 14.03
N TRP A 94 9.92 17.86 13.82
CA TRP A 94 8.62 18.48 13.84
C TRP A 94 7.73 18.05 12.67
N TYR A 95 6.42 18.23 12.85
CA TYR A 95 5.42 17.92 11.82
C TYR A 95 5.08 19.19 11.02
N ASP A 96 5.39 19.19 9.73
CA ASP A 96 4.86 20.21 8.80
C ASP A 96 3.44 19.78 8.36
N TRP A 97 2.43 20.35 8.99
CA TRP A 97 1.03 20.06 8.69
C TRP A 97 0.58 20.54 7.29
N LEU A 98 1.32 21.46 6.66
CA LEU A 98 1.05 21.85 5.27
C LEU A 98 1.28 20.68 4.30
N LEU A 99 2.09 19.69 4.66
CA LEU A 99 2.26 18.48 3.88
C LEU A 99 0.96 17.68 3.75
N ALA A 100 0.08 17.72 4.74
CA ALA A 100 -1.22 17.05 4.68
C ALA A 100 -2.13 17.66 3.60
N GLU A 101 -2.08 18.97 3.41
CA GLU A 101 -2.81 19.67 2.36
C GLU A 101 -2.18 19.40 0.98
N ARG A 102 -0.86 19.53 0.88
CA ARG A 102 -0.11 19.28 -0.35
C ARG A 102 -0.24 17.83 -0.85
N ASN A 103 -0.32 16.87 0.08
CA ASN A 103 -0.45 15.44 -0.19
C ASN A 103 -1.86 14.90 0.11
N ALA A 104 -2.91 15.73 -0.06
CA ALA A 104 -4.29 15.36 0.23
C ALA A 104 -4.74 14.07 -0.49
N GLY A 105 -4.22 13.82 -1.70
CA GLY A 105 -4.45 12.58 -2.45
C GLY A 105 -3.95 11.34 -1.70
N LEU A 106 -2.76 11.40 -1.11
CA LEU A 106 -2.20 10.29 -0.31
C LEU A 106 -2.97 10.12 1.01
N VAL A 107 -3.32 11.23 1.69
CA VAL A 107 -4.17 11.17 2.89
C VAL A 107 -5.50 10.48 2.60
N ARG A 108 -6.12 10.82 1.45
CA ARG A 108 -7.33 10.14 0.98
C ARG A 108 -7.08 8.65 0.75
N PHE A 109 -6.01 8.29 0.05
CA PHE A 109 -5.63 6.90 -0.23
C PHE A 109 -5.51 6.09 1.06
N VAL A 110 -4.79 6.59 2.07
CA VAL A 110 -4.66 5.92 3.38
C VAL A 110 -6.01 5.77 4.08
N ARG A 111 -6.86 6.80 4.06
CA ARG A 111 -8.23 6.70 4.60
C ARG A 111 -9.04 5.61 3.91
N ARG A 112 -8.91 5.47 2.59
CA ARG A 112 -9.58 4.42 1.80
C ARG A 112 -9.04 3.03 2.16
N LEU A 113 -7.73 2.86 2.30
CA LEU A 113 -7.12 1.60 2.75
C LEU A 113 -7.61 1.19 4.15
N ILE A 114 -7.68 2.14 5.08
CA ILE A 114 -8.21 1.89 6.43
C ILE A 114 -9.68 1.49 6.38
N ALA A 115 -10.49 2.19 5.58
CA ALA A 115 -11.90 1.85 5.39
C ALA A 115 -12.06 0.46 4.75
N PHE A 116 -11.26 0.16 3.73
CA PHE A 116 -11.22 -1.15 3.09
C PHE A 116 -10.89 -2.26 4.09
N ARG A 117 -9.81 -2.08 4.88
CA ARG A 117 -9.44 -3.02 5.94
C ARG A 117 -10.57 -3.24 6.96
N LYS A 118 -11.26 -2.17 7.37
CA LYS A 118 -12.38 -2.24 8.30
C LYS A 118 -13.59 -2.97 7.70
N ALA A 119 -13.83 -2.86 6.41
CA ALA A 119 -14.92 -3.54 5.72
C ALA A 119 -14.66 -5.05 5.53
N HIS A 120 -13.39 -5.49 5.48
CA HIS A 120 -13.01 -6.87 5.21
C HIS A 120 -12.49 -7.56 6.48
N ALA A 121 -13.36 -8.28 7.18
CA ALA A 121 -13.03 -8.96 8.45
C ALA A 121 -11.85 -9.94 8.32
N VAL A 122 -11.67 -10.57 7.14
CA VAL A 122 -10.57 -11.49 6.89
C VAL A 122 -9.19 -10.86 7.09
N LEU A 123 -9.03 -9.55 6.89
CA LEU A 123 -7.77 -8.83 7.13
C LEU A 123 -7.52 -8.53 8.62
N ARG A 124 -8.53 -8.72 9.48
CA ARG A 124 -8.51 -8.35 10.91
C ARG A 124 -8.72 -9.53 11.85
N ALA A 125 -8.75 -10.75 11.34
CA ALA A 125 -8.94 -11.92 12.17
C ALA A 125 -7.75 -12.12 13.13
N GLU A 126 -8.03 -12.61 14.33
CA GLU A 126 -7.03 -12.77 15.41
C GLU A 126 -6.16 -14.02 15.25
N THR A 127 -6.57 -14.95 14.39
CA THR A 127 -5.84 -16.19 14.10
C THR A 127 -4.91 -16.02 12.90
N PHE A 128 -3.86 -16.79 12.82
CA PHE A 128 -3.01 -16.87 11.62
C PHE A 128 -3.80 -17.42 10.42
N TYR A 129 -3.35 -17.11 9.21
CA TYR A 129 -3.88 -17.74 8.01
C TYR A 129 -3.55 -19.24 8.00
N THR A 130 -4.50 -20.01 7.50
CA THR A 130 -4.32 -21.41 7.13
C THR A 130 -4.32 -21.56 5.62
N ASP A 131 -3.97 -22.74 5.10
CA ASP A 131 -4.02 -23.04 3.65
C ASP A 131 -5.46 -22.94 3.09
N ALA A 132 -6.47 -23.03 3.93
CA ALA A 132 -7.86 -22.79 3.54
C ALA A 132 -8.15 -21.30 3.31
N ASP A 133 -7.48 -20.41 4.06
CA ASP A 133 -7.69 -18.97 4.03
C ASP A 133 -6.91 -18.30 2.88
N VAL A 134 -5.71 -18.80 2.57
CA VAL A 134 -4.78 -18.16 1.63
C VAL A 134 -4.27 -19.14 0.59
N ALA A 135 -4.19 -18.67 -0.65
CA ALA A 135 -3.49 -19.37 -1.72
C ALA A 135 -2.56 -18.40 -2.46
N TRP A 136 -1.31 -18.82 -2.63
CA TRP A 136 -0.30 -18.06 -3.35
C TRP A 136 -0.18 -18.58 -4.78
N PHE A 137 0.05 -17.68 -5.75
CA PHE A 137 0.22 -18.05 -7.14
C PHE A 137 1.18 -17.10 -7.88
N GLY A 138 1.83 -17.63 -8.90
CA GLY A 138 2.69 -16.86 -9.80
C GLY A 138 1.89 -16.21 -10.94
N VAL A 139 2.56 -15.46 -11.80
CA VAL A 139 1.94 -14.75 -12.94
C VAL A 139 1.15 -15.65 -13.89
N ALA A 140 1.56 -16.90 -14.05
CA ALA A 140 0.87 -17.88 -14.89
C ALA A 140 -0.31 -18.61 -14.18
N GLY A 141 -0.68 -18.19 -12.98
CA GLY A 141 -1.79 -18.79 -12.20
C GLY A 141 -1.42 -20.07 -11.45
N GLY A 142 -0.25 -20.66 -11.71
CA GLY A 142 0.28 -21.82 -10.99
C GLY A 142 1.00 -21.45 -9.69
N PRO A 143 1.57 -22.44 -8.96
CA PRO A 143 2.36 -22.18 -7.75
C PRO A 143 3.49 -21.19 -8.02
N PRO A 144 3.79 -20.26 -7.07
CA PRO A 144 4.89 -19.33 -7.25
C PRO A 144 6.24 -20.04 -7.11
N ASP A 145 7.25 -19.55 -7.82
CA ASP A 145 8.63 -19.98 -7.61
C ASP A 145 9.26 -19.23 -6.45
N TRP A 146 9.25 -19.83 -5.26
CA TRP A 146 9.80 -19.24 -4.04
C TRP A 146 11.33 -19.11 -4.03
N HIS A 147 12.02 -19.77 -4.96
CA HIS A 147 13.49 -19.78 -5.06
C HIS A 147 13.99 -18.99 -6.27
N GLY A 148 13.09 -18.60 -7.16
CA GLY A 148 13.42 -17.79 -8.33
C GLY A 148 13.63 -16.32 -8.04
N ALA A 149 14.09 -15.60 -9.05
CA ALA A 149 14.26 -14.16 -9.02
C ALA A 149 12.99 -13.39 -9.45
N ASP A 150 11.83 -14.05 -9.50
CA ASP A 150 10.58 -13.39 -9.91
C ASP A 150 10.03 -12.53 -8.76
N ASN A 151 10.02 -11.23 -8.98
CA ASN A 151 9.52 -10.24 -8.03
C ASN A 151 8.00 -9.99 -8.19
N ARG A 152 7.25 -11.00 -8.65
CA ARG A 152 5.81 -10.93 -8.93
C ARG A 152 5.08 -12.03 -8.19
N LEU A 153 4.02 -11.66 -7.50
CA LEU A 153 3.30 -12.59 -6.62
C LEU A 153 1.80 -12.29 -6.62
N GLY A 154 0.98 -13.30 -6.71
CA GLY A 154 -0.45 -13.25 -6.47
C GLY A 154 -0.82 -13.94 -5.17
N CYS A 155 -1.84 -13.41 -4.50
CA CYS A 155 -2.36 -13.96 -3.25
C CYS A 155 -3.89 -13.90 -3.23
N LEU A 156 -4.55 -15.04 -3.07
CA LEU A 156 -5.97 -15.09 -2.76
C LEU A 156 -6.17 -15.14 -1.24
N VAL A 157 -6.99 -14.24 -0.71
CA VAL A 157 -7.39 -14.25 0.70
C VAL A 157 -8.90 -14.47 0.75
N ARG A 158 -9.31 -15.63 1.28
CA ARG A 158 -10.69 -16.08 1.31
C ARG A 158 -11.37 -15.67 2.61
N GLY A 159 -12.38 -14.81 2.51
CA GLY A 159 -13.24 -14.44 3.62
C GLY A 159 -14.67 -14.99 3.44
N SER A 160 -15.46 -14.92 4.51
CA SER A 160 -16.86 -15.42 4.51
C SER A 160 -17.76 -14.65 3.52
N HIS A 161 -17.57 -13.34 3.38
CA HIS A 161 -18.41 -12.46 2.55
C HIS A 161 -17.72 -12.02 1.26
N ALA A 162 -16.40 -11.98 1.22
CA ALA A 162 -15.62 -11.58 0.07
C ALA A 162 -14.33 -12.36 -0.01
N THR A 163 -13.87 -12.58 -1.23
CA THR A 163 -12.50 -13.04 -1.52
C THR A 163 -11.72 -11.87 -2.10
N LEU A 164 -10.52 -11.69 -1.61
CA LEU A 164 -9.59 -10.68 -2.09
C LEU A 164 -8.52 -11.38 -2.97
N CYS A 165 -8.20 -10.77 -4.11
CA CYS A 165 -7.07 -11.17 -4.92
C CYS A 165 -6.07 -10.01 -4.90
N LEU A 166 -4.92 -10.22 -4.26
CA LEU A 166 -3.84 -9.26 -4.15
C LEU A 166 -2.78 -9.62 -5.17
N LEU A 167 -2.40 -8.68 -6.00
CA LEU A 167 -1.42 -8.84 -7.05
C LEU A 167 -0.28 -7.85 -6.81
N PHE A 168 0.94 -8.35 -6.77
CA PHE A 168 2.16 -7.58 -6.54
C PHE A 168 3.09 -7.72 -7.72
N ASN A 169 3.45 -6.62 -8.34
CA ASN A 169 4.51 -6.54 -9.34
C ASN A 169 5.61 -5.61 -8.82
N ALA A 170 6.65 -6.15 -8.23
CA ALA A 170 7.82 -5.38 -7.79
C ALA A 170 8.90 -5.26 -8.88
N ALA A 171 8.67 -5.81 -10.07
CA ALA A 171 9.59 -5.71 -11.20
C ALA A 171 9.54 -4.31 -11.85
N HIS A 172 10.55 -3.99 -12.65
CA HIS A 172 10.66 -2.75 -13.41
C HIS A 172 9.85 -2.74 -14.72
N GLU A 173 9.19 -3.84 -15.03
CA GLU A 173 8.42 -4.05 -16.25
C GLU A 173 6.97 -4.41 -15.91
N SER A 174 6.04 -4.04 -16.79
CA SER A 174 4.66 -4.51 -16.65
C SER A 174 4.57 -6.02 -16.91
N CYS A 175 3.58 -6.66 -16.34
CA CYS A 175 3.34 -8.08 -16.52
C CYS A 175 1.83 -8.37 -16.71
N ARG A 176 1.51 -9.61 -17.10
CA ARG A 176 0.13 -10.10 -17.14
C ARG A 176 -0.01 -11.22 -16.11
N PHE A 177 -1.00 -11.09 -15.24
CA PHE A 177 -1.39 -12.15 -14.33
C PHE A 177 -2.56 -12.93 -14.89
N VAL A 178 -2.46 -14.24 -14.92
CA VAL A 178 -3.61 -15.12 -15.09
C VAL A 178 -4.40 -15.11 -13.79
N LEU A 179 -5.64 -14.65 -13.87
CA LEU A 179 -6.52 -14.52 -12.71
C LEU A 179 -7.20 -15.85 -12.38
N PRO A 180 -7.30 -16.19 -11.09
CA PRO A 180 -8.20 -17.25 -10.67
C PRO A 180 -9.65 -16.85 -10.96
N ALA A 181 -10.52 -17.83 -11.25
CA ALA A 181 -11.93 -17.57 -11.42
C ALA A 181 -12.51 -16.88 -10.17
N PRO A 182 -13.34 -15.85 -10.33
CA PRO A 182 -13.98 -15.21 -9.20
C PRO A 182 -14.95 -16.19 -8.52
N PRO A 183 -14.91 -16.33 -7.18
CA PRO A 183 -15.72 -17.32 -6.48
C PRO A 183 -17.21 -16.95 -6.34
N ALA A 184 -17.54 -15.70 -6.65
CA ALA A 184 -18.91 -15.18 -6.58
C ALA A 184 -19.16 -14.18 -7.72
N GLU A 185 -19.34 -12.90 -7.41
CA GLU A 185 -19.48 -11.83 -8.40
C GLU A 185 -18.15 -11.60 -9.17
N PRO A 186 -18.18 -11.10 -10.40
CA PRO A 186 -17.00 -10.72 -11.16
C PRO A 186 -16.04 -9.84 -10.34
N TRP A 187 -14.73 -10.01 -10.56
CA TRP A 187 -13.72 -9.20 -9.92
C TRP A 187 -13.97 -7.70 -10.12
N ARG A 188 -13.79 -6.92 -9.06
CA ARG A 188 -13.79 -5.45 -9.10
C ARG A 188 -12.43 -4.94 -8.64
N VAL A 189 -11.92 -3.91 -9.29
CA VAL A 189 -10.67 -3.25 -8.87
C VAL A 189 -10.98 -2.36 -7.67
N ALA A 190 -10.44 -2.73 -6.52
CA ALA A 190 -10.60 -1.99 -5.27
C ALA A 190 -9.44 -1.04 -4.98
N ILE A 191 -8.23 -1.42 -5.40
CA ILE A 191 -7.00 -0.65 -5.22
C ILE A 191 -6.12 -0.88 -6.44
N ASP A 192 -5.57 0.18 -6.98
CA ASP A 192 -4.51 0.16 -8.00
C ASP A 192 -3.52 1.29 -7.72
N THR A 193 -2.32 0.94 -7.25
CA THR A 193 -1.31 1.93 -6.87
C THR A 193 -0.64 2.63 -8.04
N SER A 194 -0.85 2.16 -9.28
CA SER A 194 -0.39 2.82 -10.50
C SER A 194 -1.27 4.00 -10.90
N GLU A 195 -2.51 4.01 -10.44
CA GLU A 195 -3.48 5.05 -10.78
C GLU A 195 -3.29 6.30 -9.92
N ALA A 196 -3.71 7.43 -10.49
CA ALA A 196 -3.80 8.68 -9.76
C ALA A 196 -5.05 8.73 -8.86
N ALA A 197 -5.06 9.59 -7.86
CA ALA A 197 -6.27 9.87 -7.10
C ALA A 197 -7.33 10.53 -8.01
N PRO A 198 -8.61 10.14 -7.94
CA PRO A 198 -9.24 9.23 -6.96
C PRO A 198 -9.24 7.75 -7.35
N ASP A 199 -8.77 7.38 -8.54
CA ASP A 199 -8.93 6.06 -9.14
C ASP A 199 -8.01 5.00 -8.52
N ASP A 200 -6.97 5.42 -7.79
CA ASP A 200 -6.06 4.54 -7.04
C ASP A 200 -6.75 3.73 -5.92
N ALA A 201 -7.89 4.20 -5.40
CA ALA A 201 -8.74 3.48 -4.46
C ALA A 201 -10.18 4.01 -4.56
N PRO A 202 -10.93 3.61 -5.60
CA PRO A 202 -12.30 4.06 -5.85
C PRO A 202 -13.27 3.56 -4.76
N ASP A 203 -14.51 4.07 -4.79
CA ASP A 203 -15.57 3.46 -4.02
C ASP A 203 -15.95 2.10 -4.64
N LEU A 204 -16.04 1.05 -3.82
CA LEU A 204 -16.36 -0.29 -4.32
C LEU A 204 -17.69 -0.36 -5.09
N ALA A 205 -18.66 0.49 -4.72
CA ALA A 205 -19.94 0.54 -5.44
C ALA A 205 -19.79 1.02 -6.89
N GLY A 206 -18.85 1.94 -7.14
CA GLY A 206 -18.50 2.47 -8.47
C GLY A 206 -17.25 1.84 -9.08
N ALA A 207 -16.60 0.89 -8.39
CA ALA A 207 -15.35 0.29 -8.84
C ALA A 207 -15.53 -0.46 -10.17
N PRO A 208 -14.56 -0.35 -11.11
CA PRO A 208 -14.61 -1.05 -12.37
C PRO A 208 -14.75 -2.57 -12.18
N ARG A 209 -15.71 -3.17 -12.87
CA ARG A 209 -15.81 -4.63 -12.97
C ARG A 209 -14.86 -5.12 -14.03
N ILE A 210 -14.09 -6.13 -13.69
CA ILE A 210 -13.33 -6.88 -14.69
C ILE A 210 -14.31 -7.91 -15.28
N GLY A 211 -14.60 -7.77 -16.58
CA GLY A 211 -15.46 -8.74 -17.29
C GLY A 211 -14.87 -10.15 -17.28
N ASP A 212 -15.33 -11.04 -18.17
CA ASP A 212 -14.82 -12.40 -18.31
C ASP A 212 -13.37 -12.41 -18.88
N VAL A 213 -12.46 -11.77 -18.17
CA VAL A 213 -11.04 -11.67 -18.54
C VAL A 213 -10.25 -12.65 -17.71
N HIS A 214 -9.55 -13.56 -18.36
CA HIS A 214 -8.68 -14.52 -17.71
C HIS A 214 -7.32 -13.93 -17.30
N GLU A 215 -6.97 -12.77 -17.82
CA GLU A 215 -5.69 -12.11 -17.53
C GLU A 215 -5.88 -10.62 -17.26
N ILE A 216 -5.08 -10.09 -16.35
CA ILE A 216 -5.00 -8.64 -16.07
C ILE A 216 -3.56 -8.15 -16.22
N ARG A 217 -3.40 -6.96 -16.80
CA ARG A 217 -2.11 -6.29 -16.87
C ARG A 217 -1.87 -5.49 -15.58
N LEU A 218 -0.70 -5.69 -14.97
CA LEU A 218 -0.16 -4.85 -13.92
C LEU A 218 1.01 -4.04 -14.46
N GLU A 219 1.02 -2.75 -14.17
CA GLU A 219 2.16 -1.91 -14.50
C GLU A 219 3.37 -2.25 -13.61
N ALA A 220 4.55 -1.73 -13.98
CA ALA A 220 5.76 -1.89 -13.19
C ALA A 220 5.58 -1.31 -11.77
N ARG A 221 6.14 -1.96 -10.76
CA ARG A 221 6.12 -1.49 -9.37
C ARG A 221 4.72 -1.16 -8.86
N THR A 222 3.76 -2.05 -9.10
CA THR A 222 2.34 -1.84 -8.78
C THR A 222 1.82 -2.92 -7.84
N THR A 223 0.95 -2.51 -6.93
CA THR A 223 0.08 -3.37 -6.15
C THR A 223 -1.36 -3.15 -6.58
N MET A 224 -2.06 -4.23 -6.94
CA MET A 224 -3.48 -4.19 -7.28
C MET A 224 -4.28 -5.13 -6.37
N VAL A 225 -5.46 -4.70 -5.98
CA VAL A 225 -6.38 -5.51 -5.18
C VAL A 225 -7.71 -5.63 -5.88
N LEU A 226 -8.12 -6.86 -6.11
CA LEU A 226 -9.43 -7.20 -6.67
C LEU A 226 -10.30 -7.81 -5.57
N VAL A 227 -11.60 -7.54 -5.66
CA VAL A 227 -12.61 -8.07 -4.72
C VAL A 227 -13.69 -8.79 -5.50
N SER A 228 -14.05 -10.01 -5.04
CA SER A 228 -15.24 -10.73 -5.43
C SER A 228 -16.11 -10.95 -4.18
N SER A 229 -17.29 -10.35 -4.13
CA SER A 229 -18.21 -10.41 -2.98
C SER A 229 -19.52 -11.11 -3.35
N ARG A 230 -20.14 -11.78 -2.39
CA ARG A 230 -21.39 -12.52 -2.58
C ARG A 230 -22.64 -11.63 -2.49
N ASP A 231 -22.54 -10.48 -1.81
CA ASP A 231 -23.68 -9.59 -1.57
C ASP A 231 -23.36 -8.14 -1.98
N ASN A 232 -24.18 -7.64 -2.89
CA ASN A 232 -24.11 -6.27 -3.37
C ASN A 232 -24.94 -5.29 -2.52
N GLU A 233 -25.58 -5.71 -1.40
CA GLU A 233 -26.59 -4.91 -0.71
C GLU A 233 -26.24 -4.37 0.68
N SER A 234 -25.14 -4.78 1.34
CA SER A 234 -24.96 -4.44 2.75
C SER A 234 -23.88 -3.38 3.08
N CYS A 235 -23.15 -2.87 2.13
CA CYS A 235 -22.09 -1.87 2.43
C CYS A 235 -22.60 -0.41 2.46
N GLY A 236 -23.87 -0.15 2.13
CA GLY A 236 -24.45 1.21 2.02
C GLY A 236 -25.34 1.69 3.15
N ARG A 237 -25.68 0.86 4.15
CA ARG A 237 -26.72 1.22 5.15
C ARG A 237 -26.31 1.34 6.62
N ALA A 238 -25.03 1.28 6.95
CA ALA A 238 -24.61 1.29 8.37
C ALA A 238 -24.19 2.67 8.94
N VAL A 239 -24.31 3.77 8.19
CA VAL A 239 -23.85 5.09 8.67
C VAL A 239 -24.97 6.12 8.84
N THR A 240 -26.24 5.83 8.47
CA THR A 240 -27.30 6.86 8.46
C THR A 240 -28.34 6.74 9.59
N GLN A 241 -28.13 5.92 10.63
CA GLN A 241 -29.12 5.81 11.74
C GLN A 241 -28.52 6.08 13.12
N ARG A 242 -27.75 7.14 13.31
CA ARG A 242 -27.44 7.70 14.64
C ARG A 242 -27.37 9.23 14.67
N ALA A 243 -28.27 9.92 14.02
CA ALA A 243 -28.37 11.37 14.09
C ALA A 243 -29.82 11.88 14.22
N GLU A 244 -30.73 11.07 14.77
CA GLU A 244 -32.04 11.57 15.19
C GLU A 244 -32.42 10.84 16.50
N HIS A 245 -32.01 11.39 17.62
CA HIS A 245 -32.60 11.32 18.97
C HIS A 245 -31.50 11.66 20.01
N GLY A 246 -31.44 12.94 20.37
CA GLY A 246 -30.62 13.43 21.47
C GLY A 246 -30.47 14.93 21.44
#